data_048c7f1f40eff5619c46dc8d720dfc2c
#
_entry.id   048c7f1f40eff5619c46dc8d720dfc2c
#
_cell.length_a   1.000
_cell.length_b   1.000
_cell.length_c   1.000
_cell.angle_alpha   90.00
_cell.angle_beta   90.00
_cell.angle_gamma   90.00
#
_symmetry.space_group_name_H-M   'P 1'
#
loop_
_entity.id
_entity.type
_entity.pdbx_description
1 polymer ?
#
loop_
_entity_poly.entity_id
_entity_poly.type
_entity_poly.pdbx_seq_one_letter_code
_entity_poly.pdbx_strand_id
1 'polypeptide(L)'
;WYGVPFHYVSSESKHVSEEQIIEKTQSTDILIMARYMQILSSDFLSTYNRPVINIHHSFLPSFTGAKPYHQAFSRGVKLIGATAHYATEALDEGPIIIQKVSPVTHRDNINDLKQLGTHLEKQCLLDAIRAVSEHRVIIHDNKTIVF
;
A
#
# COMPACT_ATOMS: atom_id res chain seq x y z
N TRP A 1 -8.21 -7.65 21.95
CA TRP A 1 -8.95 -7.89 20.71
C TRP A 1 -9.90 -6.73 20.48
N TYR A 2 -9.86 -6.18 19.28
CA TYR A 2 -10.65 -4.98 18.94
C TYR A 2 -12.07 -5.32 18.44
N GLY A 3 -12.49 -6.60 18.51
CA GLY A 3 -13.83 -7.03 18.05
C GLY A 3 -14.02 -6.95 16.53
N VAL A 4 -12.93 -6.88 15.77
CA VAL A 4 -12.98 -6.80 14.30
C VAL A 4 -13.15 -8.22 13.73
N PRO A 5 -14.10 -8.45 12.80
CA PRO A 5 -14.22 -9.72 12.11
C PRO A 5 -12.92 -10.12 11.41
N PHE A 6 -12.55 -11.38 11.51
CA PHE A 6 -11.40 -11.96 10.81
C PHE A 6 -11.86 -13.08 9.89
N HIS A 7 -11.37 -13.05 8.65
CA HIS A 7 -11.64 -14.08 7.65
C HIS A 7 -10.33 -14.55 7.03
N TYR A 8 -10.17 -15.86 6.88
CA TYR A 8 -9.07 -16.43 6.13
C TYR A 8 -9.54 -16.71 4.70
N VAL A 9 -8.75 -16.30 3.72
CA VAL A 9 -8.96 -16.59 2.29
C VAL A 9 -7.70 -17.28 1.78
N SER A 10 -7.84 -18.48 1.22
CA SER A 10 -6.72 -19.22 0.63
C SER A 10 -6.23 -18.50 -0.65
N SER A 11 -4.93 -18.48 -0.88
CA SER A 11 -4.31 -17.94 -2.08
C SER A 11 -3.98 -19.00 -3.15
N GLU A 12 -4.49 -20.21 -3.02
CA GLU A 12 -4.20 -21.31 -3.97
C GLU A 12 -4.74 -21.04 -5.38
N SER A 13 -5.87 -20.35 -5.47
CA SER A 13 -6.46 -19.93 -6.74
C SER A 13 -6.79 -18.44 -6.66
N LYS A 14 -6.16 -17.64 -7.52
CA LYS A 14 -6.36 -16.19 -7.55
C LYS A 14 -7.83 -15.81 -7.76
N HIS A 15 -8.49 -16.43 -8.73
CA HIS A 15 -9.89 -16.14 -9.05
C HIS A 15 -10.81 -16.44 -7.85
N VAL A 16 -10.69 -17.61 -7.25
CA VAL A 16 -11.50 -18.02 -6.09
C VAL A 16 -11.25 -17.10 -4.89
N SER A 17 -9.99 -16.71 -4.66
CA SER A 17 -9.65 -15.81 -3.57
C SER A 17 -10.21 -14.40 -3.78
N GLU A 18 -10.17 -13.89 -4.99
CA GLU A 18 -10.74 -12.57 -5.33
C GLU A 18 -12.27 -12.55 -5.19
N GLU A 19 -12.97 -13.59 -5.61
CA GLU A 19 -14.42 -13.74 -5.39
C GLU A 19 -14.79 -13.74 -3.90
N GLN A 20 -14.05 -14.50 -3.08
CA GLN A 20 -14.26 -14.52 -1.64
C GLN A 20 -13.97 -13.16 -0.98
N ILE A 21 -12.95 -12.45 -1.43
CA ILE A 21 -12.65 -11.10 -0.92
C ILE A 21 -13.81 -10.15 -1.28
N ILE A 22 -14.30 -10.17 -2.51
CA ILE A 22 -15.43 -9.35 -2.94
C ILE A 22 -16.66 -9.63 -2.07
N GLU A 23 -17.03 -10.92 -1.87
CA GLU A 23 -18.16 -11.30 -1.04
C GLU A 23 -18.08 -10.68 0.36
N LYS A 24 -16.91 -10.74 0.99
CA LYS A 24 -16.70 -10.22 2.35
C LYS A 24 -16.57 -8.72 2.46
N THR A 25 -16.27 -8.05 1.36
CA THR A 25 -16.02 -6.61 1.33
C THR A 25 -17.14 -5.79 0.65
N GLN A 26 -18.25 -6.44 0.29
CA GLN A 26 -19.38 -5.78 -0.39
C GLN A 26 -19.94 -4.55 0.34
N SER A 27 -19.88 -4.54 1.68
CA SER A 27 -20.38 -3.44 2.50
C SER A 27 -19.32 -2.42 2.93
N THR A 28 -18.08 -2.57 2.45
CA THR A 28 -16.98 -1.67 2.81
C THR A 28 -16.81 -0.55 1.79
N ASP A 29 -16.50 0.65 2.24
CA ASP A 29 -16.31 1.82 1.37
C ASP A 29 -14.89 1.90 0.80
N ILE A 30 -13.91 1.31 1.49
CA ILE A 30 -12.49 1.33 1.13
C ILE A 30 -11.89 -0.05 1.42
N LEU A 31 -11.09 -0.56 0.50
CA LEU A 31 -10.27 -1.75 0.70
C LEU A 31 -8.82 -1.35 0.90
N ILE A 32 -8.16 -1.93 1.91
CA ILE A 32 -6.76 -1.66 2.20
C ILE A 32 -5.92 -2.91 1.93
N MET A 33 -4.91 -2.76 1.08
CA MET A 33 -3.92 -3.79 0.84
C MET A 33 -2.67 -3.48 1.68
N ALA A 34 -2.40 -4.34 2.66
CA ALA A 34 -1.22 -4.23 3.50
C ALA A 34 -0.45 -5.56 3.45
N ARG A 35 0.74 -5.55 2.86
CA ARG A 35 1.56 -6.76 2.62
C ARG A 35 0.85 -7.83 1.79
N TYR A 36 -0.08 -7.43 0.96
CA TYR A 36 -0.72 -8.27 -0.01
C TYR A 36 0.15 -8.30 -1.27
N MET A 37 0.92 -9.35 -1.43
CA MET A 37 1.98 -9.45 -2.46
C MET A 37 1.45 -9.99 -3.81
N GLN A 38 0.20 -9.69 -4.14
CA GLN A 38 -0.43 -10.10 -5.40
C GLN A 38 -1.03 -8.89 -6.10
N ILE A 39 -1.04 -8.93 -7.44
CA ILE A 39 -1.72 -7.94 -8.28
C ILE A 39 -3.20 -8.32 -8.34
N LEU A 40 -4.08 -7.37 -8.10
CA LEU A 40 -5.52 -7.56 -8.29
C LEU A 40 -5.86 -7.62 -9.79
N SER A 41 -6.87 -8.42 -10.14
CA SER A 41 -7.33 -8.49 -11.52
C SER A 41 -8.17 -7.26 -11.89
N SER A 42 -8.29 -6.96 -13.20
CA SER A 42 -9.22 -5.96 -13.71
C SER A 42 -10.67 -6.26 -13.34
N ASP A 43 -11.04 -7.54 -13.39
CA ASP A 43 -12.37 -8.01 -13.01
C ASP A 43 -12.66 -7.73 -11.54
N PHE A 44 -11.68 -7.97 -10.64
CA PHE A 44 -11.81 -7.64 -9.24
C PHE A 44 -12.00 -6.12 -9.04
N LEU A 45 -11.15 -5.30 -9.62
CA LEU A 45 -11.19 -3.85 -9.47
C LEU A 45 -12.50 -3.26 -10.01
N SER A 46 -12.98 -3.74 -11.15
CA SER A 46 -14.24 -3.30 -11.75
C SER A 46 -15.46 -3.75 -10.95
N THR A 47 -15.43 -4.95 -10.40
CA THR A 47 -16.54 -5.50 -9.58
C THR A 47 -16.62 -4.82 -8.22
N TYR A 48 -15.48 -4.63 -7.54
CA TYR A 48 -15.44 -3.92 -6.26
C TYR A 48 -15.83 -2.45 -6.44
N ASN A 49 -15.36 -1.81 -7.50
CA ASN A 49 -15.71 -0.45 -7.95
C ASN A 49 -15.69 0.62 -6.85
N ARG A 50 -14.77 0.51 -5.91
CA ARG A 50 -14.52 1.45 -4.80
C ARG A 50 -13.02 1.61 -4.61
N PRO A 51 -12.56 2.62 -3.84
CA PRO A 51 -11.14 2.83 -3.60
C PRO A 51 -10.45 1.60 -3.01
N VAL A 52 -9.38 1.15 -3.66
CA VAL A 52 -8.44 0.17 -3.13
C VAL A 52 -7.11 0.87 -2.90
N ILE A 53 -6.68 0.97 -1.65
CA ILE A 53 -5.44 1.63 -1.27
C ILE A 53 -4.38 0.57 -0.96
N ASN A 54 -3.22 0.66 -1.60
CA ASN A 54 -2.06 -0.16 -1.27
C ASN A 54 -1.02 0.66 -0.50
N ILE A 55 -0.41 0.05 0.50
CA ILE A 55 0.79 0.60 1.15
C ILE A 55 2.04 -0.13 0.65
N HIS A 56 2.90 0.59 -0.04
CA HIS A 56 4.17 0.10 -0.53
C HIS A 56 5.31 0.58 0.37
N HIS A 57 6.19 -0.35 0.75
CA HIS A 57 7.26 -0.13 1.74
C HIS A 57 8.54 0.46 1.14
N SER A 58 8.40 1.34 0.15
CA SER A 58 9.48 2.19 -0.36
C SER A 58 8.94 3.52 -0.88
N PHE A 59 9.86 4.44 -1.15
CA PHE A 59 9.56 5.69 -1.83
C PHE A 59 9.51 5.44 -3.35
N LEU A 60 8.30 5.15 -3.87
CA LEU A 60 8.12 4.90 -5.31
C LEU A 60 8.57 6.11 -6.16
N PRO A 61 9.16 5.86 -7.31
CA PRO A 61 9.35 4.57 -8.01
C PRO A 61 10.60 3.77 -7.62
N SER A 62 11.26 4.10 -6.50
CA SER A 62 12.50 3.43 -6.07
C SER A 62 12.23 2.14 -5.30
N PHE A 63 13.11 1.15 -5.48
CA PHE A 63 13.11 -0.12 -4.74
C PHE A 63 11.83 -0.93 -4.87
N THR A 64 11.38 -1.14 -6.09
CA THR A 64 10.30 -2.07 -6.42
C THR A 64 10.71 -3.52 -6.13
N GLY A 65 9.74 -4.38 -5.83
CA GLY A 65 9.95 -5.80 -5.60
C GLY A 65 10.31 -6.15 -4.16
N ALA A 66 10.99 -7.30 -3.97
CA ALA A 66 11.23 -7.90 -2.66
C ALA A 66 12.39 -7.25 -1.89
N LYS A 67 12.28 -7.24 -0.54
CA LYS A 67 13.32 -6.81 0.39
C LYS A 67 13.88 -5.39 0.17
N PRO A 68 13.04 -4.35 0.03
CA PRO A 68 13.47 -2.98 -0.29
C PRO A 68 14.44 -2.41 0.75
N TYR A 69 14.29 -2.70 2.03
CA TYR A 69 15.23 -2.24 3.08
C TYR A 69 16.63 -2.84 2.93
N HIS A 70 16.75 -4.08 2.43
CA HIS A 70 18.06 -4.67 2.13
C HIS A 70 18.69 -4.01 0.89
N GLN A 71 17.88 -3.72 -0.13
CA GLN A 71 18.33 -2.98 -1.32
C GLN A 71 18.80 -1.57 -0.93
N ALA A 72 17.99 -0.86 -0.14
CA ALA A 72 18.30 0.47 0.36
C ALA A 72 19.61 0.51 1.17
N PHE A 73 19.78 -0.45 2.09
CA PHE A 73 21.00 -0.58 2.89
C PHE A 73 22.23 -0.84 2.01
N SER A 74 22.16 -1.83 1.12
CA SER A 74 23.27 -2.19 0.22
C SER A 74 23.63 -1.05 -0.72
N ARG A 75 22.65 -0.23 -1.14
CA ARG A 75 22.88 0.95 -1.98
C ARG A 75 23.44 2.13 -1.21
N GLY A 76 23.36 2.12 0.13
CA GLY A 76 23.83 3.22 0.97
C GLY A 76 23.00 4.50 0.80
N VAL A 77 21.67 4.35 0.64
CA VAL A 77 20.76 5.50 0.49
C VAL A 77 20.77 6.39 1.72
N LYS A 78 20.37 7.63 1.55
CA LYS A 78 20.27 8.63 2.62
C LYS A 78 18.85 8.90 3.07
N LEU A 79 17.87 8.35 2.35
CA LEU A 79 16.45 8.44 2.66
C LEU A 79 15.81 7.08 2.44
N ILE A 80 14.88 6.72 3.31
CA ILE A 80 13.92 5.63 3.09
C ILE A 80 12.52 6.20 3.17
N GLY A 81 11.51 5.47 2.65
CA GLY A 81 10.15 5.97 2.65
C GLY A 81 9.11 4.89 2.50
N ALA A 82 7.87 5.33 2.50
CA ALA A 82 6.68 4.54 2.18
C ALA A 82 5.77 5.32 1.26
N THR A 83 4.99 4.61 0.45
CA THR A 83 4.05 5.19 -0.50
C THR A 83 2.69 4.53 -0.35
N ALA A 84 1.65 5.31 -0.09
CA ALA A 84 0.26 4.90 -0.23
C ALA A 84 -0.28 5.37 -1.57
N HIS A 85 -0.82 4.46 -2.36
CA HIS A 85 -1.33 4.73 -3.70
C HIS A 85 -2.60 3.92 -3.97
N TYR A 86 -3.37 4.31 -4.96
CA TYR A 86 -4.48 3.49 -5.43
C TYR A 86 -3.93 2.25 -6.12
N ALA A 87 -4.54 1.10 -5.86
CA ALA A 87 -4.23 -0.12 -6.58
C ALA A 87 -4.82 -0.08 -7.99
N THR A 88 -4.03 -0.53 -8.95
CA THR A 88 -4.40 -0.70 -10.37
C THR A 88 -3.98 -2.10 -10.84
N GLU A 89 -4.25 -2.42 -12.09
CA GLU A 89 -3.78 -3.65 -12.72
C GLU A 89 -2.25 -3.70 -12.88
N ALA A 90 -1.61 -2.53 -12.90
CA ALA A 90 -0.16 -2.41 -12.97
C ALA A 90 0.42 -2.37 -11.56
N LEU A 91 1.44 -3.20 -11.31
CA LEU A 91 2.09 -3.33 -10.00
C LEU A 91 2.74 -2.01 -9.58
N ASP A 92 2.30 -1.47 -8.45
CA ASP A 92 2.85 -0.27 -7.82
C ASP A 92 2.87 1.00 -8.70
N GLU A 93 2.03 1.05 -9.75
CA GLU A 93 1.98 2.16 -10.71
C GLU A 93 0.73 3.06 -10.57
N GLY A 94 -0.16 2.76 -9.64
CA GLY A 94 -1.38 3.54 -9.45
C GLY A 94 -1.13 4.94 -8.86
N PRO A 95 -2.12 5.85 -8.96
CA PRO A 95 -2.00 7.23 -8.50
C PRO A 95 -1.59 7.32 -7.03
N ILE A 96 -0.50 8.05 -6.76
CA ILE A 96 0.07 8.20 -5.42
C ILE A 96 -0.82 9.15 -4.61
N ILE A 97 -1.21 8.73 -3.39
CA ILE A 97 -2.01 9.53 -2.47
C ILE A 97 -1.08 10.26 -1.49
N ILE A 98 -0.26 9.53 -0.77
CA ILE A 98 0.66 10.07 0.25
C ILE A 98 2.02 9.37 0.12
N GLN A 99 3.08 10.14 0.34
CA GLN A 99 4.43 9.60 0.52
C GLN A 99 5.04 10.16 1.81
N LYS A 100 5.74 9.33 2.53
CA LYS A 100 6.51 9.71 3.72
C LYS A 100 7.95 9.26 3.56
N VAL A 101 8.87 10.10 4.01
CA VAL A 101 10.32 9.80 3.97
C VAL A 101 10.96 10.11 5.31
N SER A 102 12.07 9.43 5.58
CA SER A 102 12.92 9.73 6.72
C SER A 102 14.40 9.61 6.34
N PRO A 103 15.27 10.47 6.87
CA PRO A 103 16.69 10.33 6.68
C PRO A 103 17.24 9.08 7.39
N VAL A 104 18.26 8.48 6.79
CA VAL A 104 19.06 7.39 7.37
C VAL A 104 20.53 7.71 7.23
N THR A 105 21.33 7.16 8.14
CA THR A 105 22.76 7.42 8.24
C THR A 105 23.57 6.13 8.12
N HIS A 106 24.90 6.23 8.08
CA HIS A 106 25.81 5.09 8.10
C HIS A 106 25.78 4.31 9.43
N ARG A 107 25.15 4.85 10.48
CA ARG A 107 25.02 4.21 11.79
C ARG A 107 23.81 3.26 11.85
N ASP A 108 22.85 3.45 10.96
CA ASP A 108 21.61 2.67 10.93
C ASP A 108 21.88 1.32 10.25
N ASN A 109 21.52 0.25 10.91
CA ASN A 109 21.59 -1.10 10.37
C ASN A 109 20.24 -1.50 9.71
N ILE A 110 20.17 -2.70 9.10
CA ILE A 110 18.98 -3.18 8.41
C ILE A 110 17.74 -3.24 9.34
N ASN A 111 17.93 -3.57 10.62
CA ASN A 111 16.82 -3.64 11.57
C ASN A 111 16.30 -2.24 11.91
N ASP A 112 17.19 -1.25 12.04
CA ASP A 112 16.82 0.14 12.24
C ASP A 112 16.01 0.65 11.03
N LEU A 113 16.47 0.36 9.81
CA LEU A 113 15.72 0.71 8.59
C LEU A 113 14.34 0.06 8.56
N LYS A 114 14.20 -1.21 8.97
CA LYS A 114 12.91 -1.89 9.04
C LYS A 114 11.97 -1.27 10.06
N GLN A 115 12.47 -0.92 11.26
CA GLN A 115 11.66 -0.29 12.30
C GLN A 115 11.17 1.08 11.86
N LEU A 116 12.07 1.91 11.33
CA LEU A 116 11.75 3.23 10.80
C LEU A 116 10.78 3.15 9.63
N GLY A 117 11.01 2.22 8.71
CA GLY A 117 10.13 1.97 7.57
C GLY A 117 8.72 1.54 8.02
N THR A 118 8.61 0.64 8.99
CA THR A 118 7.30 0.24 9.55
C THR A 118 6.55 1.43 10.16
N HIS A 119 7.27 2.36 10.80
CA HIS A 119 6.66 3.58 11.32
C HIS A 119 6.15 4.49 10.20
N LEU A 120 6.95 4.67 9.16
CA LEU A 120 6.55 5.45 7.97
C LEU A 120 5.36 4.83 7.24
N GLU A 121 5.34 3.49 7.07
CA GLU A 121 4.20 2.76 6.49
C GLU A 121 2.90 3.05 7.25
N LYS A 122 2.93 2.95 8.58
CA LYS A 122 1.75 3.22 9.43
C LYS A 122 1.24 4.65 9.28
N GLN A 123 2.14 5.63 9.34
CA GLN A 123 1.76 7.04 9.21
C GLN A 123 1.24 7.35 7.80
N CYS A 124 1.93 6.85 6.78
CA CYS A 124 1.58 7.06 5.38
C CYS A 124 0.18 6.48 5.07
N LEU A 125 -0.08 5.25 5.52
CA LEU A 125 -1.37 4.59 5.32
C LEU A 125 -2.50 5.30 6.08
N LEU A 126 -2.26 5.70 7.33
CA LEU A 126 -3.26 6.42 8.13
C LEU A 126 -3.67 7.74 7.47
N ASP A 127 -2.68 8.52 7.00
CA ASP A 127 -2.95 9.80 6.34
C ASP A 127 -3.68 9.60 5.01
N ALA A 128 -3.34 8.55 4.24
CA ALA A 128 -4.02 8.21 3.00
C ALA A 128 -5.49 7.80 3.23
N ILE A 129 -5.73 6.92 4.23
CA ILE A 129 -7.09 6.51 4.60
C ILE A 129 -7.93 7.73 5.01
N ARG A 130 -7.38 8.62 5.84
CA ARG A 130 -8.08 9.85 6.25
C ARG A 130 -8.42 10.73 5.05
N ALA A 131 -7.45 10.99 4.17
CA ALA A 131 -7.67 11.83 3.00
C ALA A 131 -8.78 11.28 2.09
N VAL A 132 -8.79 9.95 1.86
CA VAL A 132 -9.79 9.29 1.02
C VAL A 132 -11.15 9.24 1.72
N SER A 133 -11.23 8.87 3.00
CA SER A 133 -12.49 8.79 3.76
C SER A 133 -13.15 10.16 3.97
N GLU A 134 -12.36 11.23 4.01
CA GLU A 134 -12.83 12.62 4.10
C GLU A 134 -13.10 13.25 2.73
N HIS A 135 -13.04 12.48 1.65
CA HIS A 135 -13.24 12.94 0.26
C HIS A 135 -12.31 14.07 -0.17
N ARG A 136 -11.07 14.09 0.34
CA ARG A 136 -10.06 15.11 0.05
C ARG A 136 -9.07 14.72 -1.04
N VAL A 137 -9.40 13.71 -1.84
CA VAL A 137 -8.52 13.24 -2.92
C VAL A 137 -9.27 13.29 -4.24
N ILE A 138 -8.73 14.03 -5.19
CA ILE A 138 -9.18 14.04 -6.59
C ILE A 138 -8.15 13.30 -7.42
N ILE A 139 -8.59 12.35 -8.23
CA ILE A 139 -7.74 11.66 -9.20
C ILE A 139 -7.85 12.40 -10.54
N HIS A 140 -6.69 12.71 -11.11
CA HIS A 140 -6.58 13.29 -12.45
C HIS A 140 -5.49 12.53 -13.23
N ASP A 141 -5.91 11.75 -14.19
CA ASP A 141 -5.08 10.77 -14.88
C ASP A 141 -4.36 9.84 -13.88
N ASN A 142 -3.05 9.72 -13.93
CA ASN A 142 -2.25 8.93 -12.97
C ASN A 142 -1.67 9.77 -11.82
N LYS A 143 -2.36 10.83 -11.42
CA LYS A 143 -1.94 11.73 -10.33
C LYS A 143 -3.10 11.98 -9.39
N THR A 144 -2.79 12.40 -8.17
CA THR A 144 -3.80 12.87 -7.21
C THR A 144 -3.56 14.33 -6.83
N ILE A 145 -4.66 15.00 -6.49
CA ILE A 145 -4.67 16.29 -5.79
C ILE A 145 -5.25 16.01 -4.42
N VAL A 146 -4.51 16.29 -3.36
CA VAL A 146 -4.91 16.07 -1.97
C VAL A 146 -5.05 17.42 -1.27
N PHE A 147 -6.22 17.65 -0.65
CA PHE A 147 -6.56 18.90 0.05
C PHE A 147 -6.37 18.80 1.55
#